data_a69946e75c27303ff6be7db16c9e139c
#
_entry.id   a69946e75c27303ff6be7db16c9e139c
#
_cell.length_a   1.000
_cell.length_b   1.000
_cell.length_c   1.000
_cell.angle_alpha   90.00
_cell.angle_beta   90.00
_cell.angle_gamma   90.00
#
_symmetry.space_group_name_H-M   'P 1'
#
loop_
_entity.id
_entity.type
_entity.pdbx_description
1 polymer ?
#
loop_
_entity_poly.entity_id
_entity_poly.type
_entity_poly.pdbx_seq_one_letter_code
_entity_poly.pdbx_strand_id
1 'polypeptide(L)'
;MKTAQIHRVIVQPNEKRLQKELESLKRKLGLGHELTVKWLPNRDKKLYGEVKENCIYVYAETEEEAIKTVRHEFFDYAISQVLQPYKEVANKLIQFINEEVYKRKEKLVEALSQLCEEK
;
A
#
# COMPACT_ATOMS: atom_id res chain seq x y z
N MET A 1 0.07 31.86 -27.16
CA MET A 1 -1.36 31.59 -27.09
C MET A 1 -1.66 30.15 -27.44
N LYS A 2 -1.48 29.78 -28.69
CA LYS A 2 -1.73 28.42 -29.13
C LYS A 2 -0.80 27.43 -28.42
N THR A 3 0.43 27.83 -28.19
CA THR A 3 1.39 26.97 -27.50
C THR A 3 0.92 26.63 -26.09
N ALA A 4 0.39 27.62 -25.38
CA ALA A 4 -0.10 27.40 -24.03
C ALA A 4 -1.30 26.46 -24.02
N GLN A 5 -2.19 26.58 -25.02
CA GLN A 5 -3.35 25.70 -25.13
C GLN A 5 -2.93 24.27 -25.45
N ILE A 6 -1.97 24.10 -26.35
CA ILE A 6 -1.46 22.80 -26.71
C ILE A 6 -0.79 22.16 -25.48
N HIS A 7 -0.04 22.96 -24.76
CA HIS A 7 0.61 22.50 -23.53
C HIS A 7 -0.43 22.02 -22.52
N ARG A 8 -1.52 22.77 -22.40
CA ARG A 8 -2.59 22.42 -21.46
C ARG A 8 -3.22 21.09 -21.83
N VAL A 9 -3.47 20.86 -23.12
CA VAL A 9 -4.02 19.60 -23.59
C VAL A 9 -3.08 18.43 -23.27
N ILE A 10 -1.79 18.66 -23.45
CA ILE A 10 -0.81 17.60 -23.20
C ILE A 10 -0.75 17.25 -21.70
N VAL A 11 -0.86 18.26 -20.82
CA VAL A 11 -0.73 18.04 -19.38
C VAL A 11 -2.04 17.68 -18.69
N GLN A 12 -3.15 17.68 -19.43
CA GLN A 12 -4.45 17.30 -18.87
C GLN A 12 -4.80 15.90 -19.38
N PRO A 13 -4.40 14.88 -18.65
CA PRO A 13 -4.65 13.51 -19.09
C PRO A 13 -6.14 13.18 -19.06
N ASN A 14 -6.53 12.19 -19.84
CA ASN A 14 -7.90 11.72 -19.87
C ASN A 14 -8.15 10.82 -18.66
N GLU A 15 -8.42 11.43 -17.52
CA GLU A 15 -8.65 10.72 -16.28
C GLU A 15 -9.86 9.79 -16.34
N LYS A 16 -10.82 10.11 -17.20
CA LYS A 16 -12.00 9.25 -17.37
C LYS A 16 -11.62 7.86 -17.83
N ARG A 17 -10.59 7.75 -18.64
CA ARG A 17 -10.12 6.46 -19.11
C ARG A 17 -9.63 5.61 -17.93
N LEU A 18 -8.93 6.24 -17.00
CA LEU A 18 -8.45 5.56 -15.80
C LEU A 18 -9.61 5.18 -14.89
N GLN A 19 -10.62 6.05 -14.78
CA GLN A 19 -11.82 5.76 -14.00
C GLN A 19 -12.56 4.57 -14.56
N LYS A 20 -12.68 4.47 -15.88
CA LYS A 20 -13.33 3.32 -16.52
C LYS A 20 -12.57 2.03 -16.24
N GLU A 21 -11.26 2.09 -16.31
CA GLU A 21 -10.43 0.92 -16.02
C GLU A 21 -10.66 0.47 -14.57
N LEU A 22 -10.65 1.43 -13.64
CA LEU A 22 -10.86 1.13 -12.24
C LEU A 22 -12.24 0.52 -11.99
N GLU A 23 -13.28 1.10 -12.57
CA GLU A 23 -14.64 0.59 -12.40
C GLU A 23 -14.78 -0.81 -12.99
N SER A 24 -14.10 -1.09 -14.09
CA SER A 24 -14.09 -2.41 -14.68
C SER A 24 -13.46 -3.43 -13.73
N LEU A 25 -12.35 -3.07 -13.10
CA LEU A 25 -11.67 -3.95 -12.15
C LEU A 25 -12.54 -4.22 -10.93
N LYS A 26 -13.17 -3.19 -10.38
CA LYS A 26 -14.08 -3.33 -9.25
C LYS A 26 -15.22 -4.29 -9.58
N ARG A 27 -15.81 -4.14 -10.75
CA ARG A 27 -16.94 -4.95 -11.16
C ARG A 27 -16.53 -6.41 -11.36
N LYS A 28 -15.38 -6.63 -12.00
CA LYS A 28 -14.92 -7.99 -12.27
C LYS A 28 -14.53 -8.74 -11.02
N LEU A 29 -13.95 -8.05 -10.05
CA LEU A 29 -13.44 -8.69 -8.84
C LEU A 29 -14.35 -8.55 -7.64
N GLY A 30 -15.32 -7.65 -7.69
CA GLY A 30 -16.28 -7.46 -6.61
C GLY A 30 -15.65 -6.92 -5.33
N LEU A 31 -14.59 -6.12 -5.46
CA LEU A 31 -13.93 -5.52 -4.30
C LEU A 31 -13.28 -4.21 -4.70
N GLY A 32 -12.73 -3.49 -3.71
CA GLY A 32 -12.08 -2.21 -3.96
C GLY A 32 -13.05 -1.09 -4.26
N HIS A 33 -14.31 -1.22 -3.85
CA HIS A 33 -15.36 -0.25 -4.18
C HIS A 33 -15.09 1.14 -3.65
N GLU A 34 -14.31 1.24 -2.58
CA GLU A 34 -13.97 2.51 -1.96
C GLU A 34 -12.89 3.28 -2.73
N LEU A 35 -12.22 2.64 -3.68
CA LEU A 35 -11.10 3.26 -4.39
C LEU A 35 -11.55 4.27 -5.43
N THR A 36 -10.80 5.36 -5.52
CA THR A 36 -10.92 6.36 -6.58
C THR A 36 -9.56 6.47 -7.25
N VAL A 37 -9.51 7.22 -8.36
CA VAL A 37 -8.24 7.37 -9.08
C VAL A 37 -8.06 8.83 -9.48
N LYS A 38 -6.82 9.31 -9.40
CA LYS A 38 -6.42 10.62 -9.88
C LYS A 38 -5.16 10.47 -10.70
N TRP A 39 -5.15 11.13 -11.84
CA TRP A 39 -3.99 11.10 -12.72
C TRP A 39 -3.25 12.43 -12.61
N LEU A 40 -2.06 12.38 -12.01
CA LEU A 40 -1.22 13.56 -11.77
C LEU A 40 0.17 13.29 -12.34
N PRO A 41 0.33 13.38 -13.65
CA PRO A 41 1.62 13.07 -14.29
C PRO A 41 2.73 13.86 -13.63
N ASN A 42 3.79 13.18 -13.22
CA ASN A 42 4.93 13.82 -12.59
C ASN A 42 6.20 13.03 -12.90
N ARG A 43 7.00 13.62 -13.79
CA ARG A 43 8.25 13.02 -14.23
C ARG A 43 9.26 12.85 -13.11
N ASP A 44 9.18 13.70 -12.09
CA ASP A 44 10.15 13.68 -10.99
C ASP A 44 9.83 12.63 -9.92
N LYS A 45 8.64 12.04 -9.97
CA LYS A 45 8.29 10.98 -9.05
C LYS A 45 9.01 9.69 -9.42
N LYS A 46 9.57 9.04 -8.42
CA LYS A 46 10.23 7.75 -8.62
C LYS A 46 9.24 6.61 -8.82
N LEU A 47 8.00 6.82 -8.37
CA LEU A 47 6.93 5.84 -8.49
C LEU A 47 6.05 6.19 -9.67
N TYR A 48 5.50 5.18 -10.33
CA TYR A 48 4.47 5.41 -11.34
C TYR A 48 3.11 5.65 -10.71
N GLY A 49 2.93 5.18 -9.47
CA GLY A 49 1.68 5.40 -8.76
C GLY A 49 1.76 4.93 -7.32
N GLU A 50 0.72 5.22 -6.55
CA GLU A 50 0.61 4.80 -5.16
C GLU A 50 -0.84 4.93 -4.71
N VAL A 51 -1.18 4.25 -3.62
CA VAL A 51 -2.51 4.34 -3.03
C VAL A 51 -2.38 5.05 -1.68
N LYS A 52 -3.15 6.11 -1.51
CA LYS A 52 -3.24 6.84 -0.24
C LYS A 52 -4.69 7.21 0.01
N GLU A 53 -5.18 6.93 1.21
CA GLU A 53 -6.53 7.29 1.62
C GLU A 53 -7.59 6.88 0.59
N ASN A 54 -7.49 5.63 0.14
CA ASN A 54 -8.44 5.04 -0.81
C ASN A 54 -8.41 5.70 -2.18
N CYS A 55 -7.33 6.38 -2.52
CA CYS A 55 -7.18 6.97 -3.84
C CYS A 55 -5.90 6.45 -4.49
N ILE A 56 -6.04 6.00 -5.73
CA ILE A 56 -4.89 5.60 -6.54
C ILE A 56 -4.37 6.84 -7.24
N TYR A 57 -3.18 7.28 -6.88
CA TYR A 57 -2.52 8.39 -7.53
C TYR A 57 -1.62 7.84 -8.62
N VAL A 58 -1.83 8.28 -9.86
CA VAL A 58 -1.07 7.82 -11.00
C VAL A 58 -0.17 8.96 -11.46
N TYR A 59 1.13 8.70 -11.50
CA TYR A 59 2.13 9.69 -11.89
C TYR A 59 2.72 9.44 -13.27
N ALA A 60 2.37 8.33 -13.91
CA ALA A 60 2.85 7.99 -15.24
C ALA A 60 2.44 9.06 -16.25
N GLU A 61 3.31 9.31 -17.22
CA GLU A 61 3.07 10.37 -18.20
C GLU A 61 2.23 9.94 -19.39
N THR A 62 2.26 8.65 -19.74
CA THR A 62 1.49 8.17 -20.89
C THR A 62 0.25 7.44 -20.42
N GLU A 63 -0.77 7.45 -21.27
CA GLU A 63 -2.02 6.75 -20.96
C GLU A 63 -1.80 5.24 -20.81
N GLU A 64 -0.97 4.67 -21.65
CA GLU A 64 -0.69 3.24 -21.60
C GLU A 64 -0.06 2.85 -20.27
N GLU A 65 0.94 3.59 -19.83
CA GLU A 65 1.57 3.32 -18.54
C GLU A 65 0.63 3.63 -17.38
N ALA A 66 -0.20 4.66 -17.53
CA ALA A 66 -1.16 5.01 -16.50
C ALA A 66 -2.17 3.89 -16.28
N ILE A 67 -2.66 3.27 -17.34
CA ILE A 67 -3.60 2.15 -17.22
C ILE A 67 -2.93 0.97 -16.54
N LYS A 68 -1.70 0.66 -16.92
CA LYS A 68 -0.94 -0.42 -16.26
C LYS A 68 -0.75 -0.12 -14.78
N THR A 69 -0.51 1.15 -14.45
CA THR A 69 -0.34 1.57 -13.07
C THR A 69 -1.62 1.39 -12.26
N VAL A 70 -2.77 1.76 -12.82
CA VAL A 70 -4.05 1.55 -12.15
C VAL A 70 -4.24 0.07 -11.83
N ARG A 71 -3.98 -0.79 -12.80
CA ARG A 71 -4.12 -2.23 -12.59
C ARG A 71 -3.18 -2.73 -11.50
N HIS A 72 -1.92 -2.31 -11.56
CA HIS A 72 -0.92 -2.72 -10.57
C HIS A 72 -1.32 -2.29 -9.17
N GLU A 73 -1.67 -1.02 -9.01
CA GLU A 73 -2.03 -0.49 -7.69
C GLU A 73 -3.33 -1.10 -7.17
N PHE A 74 -4.28 -1.36 -8.07
CA PHE A 74 -5.52 -2.01 -7.66
C PHE A 74 -5.27 -3.41 -7.13
N PHE A 75 -4.49 -4.23 -7.85
CA PHE A 75 -4.21 -5.59 -7.41
C PHE A 75 -3.37 -5.60 -6.14
N ASP A 76 -2.40 -4.71 -6.05
CA ASP A 76 -1.57 -4.61 -4.85
C ASP A 76 -2.44 -4.27 -3.64
N TYR A 77 -3.34 -3.30 -3.79
CA TYR A 77 -4.29 -2.93 -2.74
C TYR A 77 -5.18 -4.12 -2.37
N ALA A 78 -5.76 -4.76 -3.37
CA ALA A 78 -6.69 -5.86 -3.14
C ALA A 78 -6.02 -7.03 -2.42
N ILE A 79 -4.83 -7.39 -2.84
CA ILE A 79 -4.08 -8.48 -2.21
C ILE A 79 -3.71 -8.10 -0.79
N SER A 80 -3.29 -6.85 -0.58
CA SER A 80 -2.94 -6.36 0.76
C SER A 80 -4.13 -6.42 1.69
N GLN A 81 -5.33 -6.09 1.20
CA GLN A 81 -6.55 -6.17 2.01
C GLN A 81 -6.84 -7.60 2.44
N VAL A 82 -6.68 -8.55 1.53
CA VAL A 82 -6.91 -9.96 1.84
C VAL A 82 -5.89 -10.46 2.86
N LEU A 83 -4.65 -10.01 2.77
CA LEU A 83 -3.58 -10.45 3.66
C LEU A 83 -3.57 -9.74 5.01
N GLN A 84 -4.24 -8.60 5.12
CA GLN A 84 -4.20 -7.79 6.34
C GLN A 84 -4.56 -8.56 7.61
N PRO A 85 -5.66 -9.31 7.65
CA PRO A 85 -5.99 -10.07 8.87
C PRO A 85 -4.91 -11.07 9.26
N TYR A 86 -4.26 -11.70 8.27
CA TYR A 86 -3.19 -12.64 8.55
C TYR A 86 -1.97 -11.94 9.13
N LYS A 87 -1.65 -10.76 8.61
CA LYS A 87 -0.54 -9.96 9.14
C LYS A 87 -0.80 -9.56 10.58
N GLU A 88 -2.02 -9.16 10.90
CA GLU A 88 -2.38 -8.76 12.26
C GLU A 88 -2.26 -9.92 13.23
N VAL A 89 -2.75 -11.09 12.84
CA VAL A 89 -2.66 -12.27 13.69
C VAL A 89 -1.19 -12.67 13.89
N ALA A 90 -0.43 -12.68 12.80
CA ALA A 90 0.99 -13.04 12.87
C ALA A 90 1.76 -12.08 13.78
N ASN A 91 1.51 -10.78 13.65
CA ASN A 91 2.19 -9.79 14.47
C ASN A 91 1.84 -9.91 15.95
N LYS A 92 0.57 -10.17 16.25
CA LYS A 92 0.13 -10.39 17.64
C LYS A 92 0.74 -11.64 18.23
N LEU A 93 0.82 -12.69 17.43
CA LEU A 93 1.41 -13.94 17.89
C LEU A 93 2.90 -13.78 18.17
N ILE A 94 3.60 -13.09 17.28
CA ILE A 94 5.04 -12.82 17.46
C ILE A 94 5.25 -11.98 18.73
N GLN A 95 4.43 -10.98 18.95
CA GLN A 95 4.51 -10.14 20.14
C GLN A 95 4.30 -10.98 21.40
N PHE A 96 3.28 -11.84 21.40
CA PHE A 96 2.99 -12.70 22.53
C PHE A 96 4.17 -13.63 22.83
N ILE A 97 4.74 -14.26 21.82
CA ILE A 97 5.87 -15.16 21.99
C ILE A 97 7.08 -14.40 22.54
N ASN A 98 7.34 -13.20 22.01
CA ASN A 98 8.46 -12.40 22.49
C ASN A 98 8.28 -12.01 23.96
N GLU A 99 7.08 -11.68 24.38
CA GLU A 99 6.80 -11.36 25.79
C GLU A 99 7.00 -12.55 26.69
N GLU A 100 6.55 -13.73 26.26
CA GLU A 100 6.73 -14.96 27.04
C GLU A 100 8.21 -15.35 27.17
N VAL A 101 8.96 -15.23 26.09
CA VAL A 101 10.40 -15.51 26.12
C VAL A 101 11.11 -14.53 27.05
N TYR A 102 10.74 -13.27 26.99
CA TYR A 102 11.34 -12.24 27.87
C TYR A 102 11.09 -12.56 29.33
N LYS A 103 9.84 -12.93 29.68
CA LYS A 103 9.50 -13.27 31.06
C LYS A 103 10.30 -14.46 31.58
N ARG A 104 10.45 -15.48 30.74
CA ARG A 104 11.24 -16.66 31.12
C ARG A 104 12.69 -16.32 31.31
N LYS A 105 13.23 -15.47 30.44
CA LYS A 105 14.58 -14.99 30.56
C LYS A 105 14.79 -14.26 31.89
N GLU A 106 13.88 -13.36 32.23
CA GLU A 106 13.99 -12.57 33.47
C GLU A 106 13.94 -13.45 34.71
N LYS A 107 13.06 -14.47 34.71
CA LYS A 107 13.00 -15.41 35.84
C LYS A 107 14.30 -16.16 36.01
N LEU A 108 14.89 -16.58 34.90
CA LEU A 108 16.14 -17.32 34.96
C LEU A 108 17.29 -16.43 35.45
N VAL A 109 17.36 -15.20 34.94
CA VAL A 109 18.37 -14.24 35.38
C VAL A 109 18.27 -14.01 36.90
N GLU A 110 17.08 -13.83 37.39
CA GLU A 110 16.85 -13.59 38.82
C GLU A 110 17.24 -14.80 39.65
N ALA A 111 16.84 -16.00 39.20
CA ALA A 111 17.19 -17.23 39.91
C ALA A 111 18.71 -17.43 39.97
N LEU A 112 19.40 -17.17 38.87
CA LEU A 112 20.87 -17.30 38.86
C LEU A 112 21.52 -16.25 39.74
N SER A 113 20.98 -15.04 39.76
CA SER A 113 21.52 -13.99 40.64
C SER A 113 21.40 -14.36 42.11
N GLN A 114 20.25 -14.93 42.49
CA GLN A 114 20.06 -15.40 43.86
C GLN A 114 21.00 -16.53 44.23
N LEU A 115 21.22 -17.44 43.28
CA LEU A 115 22.14 -18.54 43.51
C LEU A 115 23.54 -18.03 43.79
N CYS A 116 23.98 -16.98 43.15
CA CYS A 116 25.28 -16.39 43.38
C CYS A 116 25.41 -15.73 44.77
N GLU A 117 24.29 -15.34 45.36
CA GLU A 117 24.32 -14.75 46.73
C GLU A 117 24.42 -15.78 47.81
N GLU A 118 24.10 -17.03 47.51
CA GLU A 118 24.18 -18.10 48.49
C GLU A 118 25.63 -18.49 48.73
N LYS A 119 25.95 -18.81 49.95
CA LYS A 119 27.31 -19.21 50.33
C LYS A 119 27.43 -20.69 50.60
#